data_00045d150279a0b833c394fdafd5def1
#
_entry.id   00045d150279a0b833c394fdafd5def1
#
_cell.length_a   1.000
_cell.length_b   1.000
_cell.length_c   1.000
_cell.angle_alpha   90.00
_cell.angle_beta   90.00
_cell.angle_gamma   90.00
#
_symmetry.space_group_name_H-M   'P 1'
#
loop_
_entity.id
_entity.type
_entity.pdbx_description
1 polymer ?
#
loop_
_entity_poly.entity_id
_entity_poly.type
_entity_poly.pdbx_seq_one_letter_code
_entity_poly.pdbx_strand_id
1 'polypeptide(L)'
;MIKKKKKIKMSKPKVFFTKTLTPERVIDIFKSLKKELPGKLAIKLHSGEQGNQNYLQPSFVKPIIEYLKGTVVECNTAYGGARNSTISHRKLLEDHGWTKNFTVDLMDATYPDLKLEIPNGKRIKENYVGKHMENYDSMLIISHFKGHPMGGYGGALKQLSIGCASIDGKSYIHSAGKYISQYKIWNDLPEQDLFLESMADAASSVVKFFKGNMAFINIMCNMSVDCDCCAVAEDPCIKDIGILGSLDPVAIDMACVDLVQKSDDPGKEHFMERVNSRHGIHTIDTAHELGVGSKEYELVSID
;
A
#
# COMPACT_ATOMS: atom_id res chain seq x y z
N MET A 1 39.08 26.05 16.43
CA MET A 1 37.98 26.53 15.55
C MET A 1 37.13 25.32 15.11
N ILE A 2 36.02 25.07 15.74
CA ILE A 2 35.12 23.96 15.41
C ILE A 2 34.20 24.46 14.29
N LYS A 3 34.38 23.94 13.06
CA LYS A 3 33.50 24.24 11.93
C LYS A 3 32.11 23.63 12.23
N LYS A 4 31.13 24.47 12.56
CA LYS A 4 29.72 24.08 12.59
C LYS A 4 29.32 23.54 11.21
N LYS A 5 29.14 22.22 11.08
CA LYS A 5 28.50 21.64 9.90
C LYS A 5 27.08 22.22 9.76
N LYS A 6 26.87 23.07 8.72
CA LYS A 6 25.53 23.50 8.35
C LYS A 6 24.70 22.24 8.08
N LYS A 7 23.69 21.93 8.92
CA LYS A 7 22.66 20.96 8.59
C LYS A 7 21.95 21.49 7.35
N ILE A 8 22.14 20.83 6.22
CA ILE A 8 21.35 21.08 5.01
C ILE A 8 19.91 20.69 5.40
N LYS A 9 19.02 21.67 5.50
CA LYS A 9 17.59 21.42 5.74
C LYS A 9 17.04 20.75 4.46
N MET A 10 16.88 19.45 4.47
CA MET A 10 16.23 18.74 3.35
C MET A 10 14.85 19.34 3.16
N SER A 11 14.47 19.61 1.91
CA SER A 11 13.11 20.05 1.58
C SER A 11 12.11 18.98 1.95
N LYS A 12 10.97 19.38 2.50
CA LYS A 12 9.87 18.45 2.77
C LYS A 12 9.41 17.77 1.47
N PRO A 13 9.12 16.47 1.47
CA PRO A 13 8.53 15.82 0.31
C PRO A 13 7.18 16.46 -0.04
N LYS A 14 6.89 16.56 -1.33
CA LYS A 14 5.61 17.06 -1.83
C LYS A 14 4.60 15.94 -1.91
N VAL A 15 3.38 16.23 -1.47
CA VAL A 15 2.20 15.42 -1.69
C VAL A 15 1.24 16.25 -2.54
N PHE A 16 1.07 15.84 -3.80
CA PHE A 16 0.12 16.49 -4.70
C PHE A 16 -1.29 15.98 -4.41
N PHE A 17 -2.27 16.85 -4.50
CA PHE A 17 -3.65 16.57 -4.10
C PHE A 17 -4.66 17.19 -5.07
N THR A 18 -5.73 16.47 -5.37
CA THR A 18 -6.93 16.97 -6.02
C THR A 18 -8.18 16.44 -5.32
N LYS A 19 -9.20 17.31 -5.17
CA LYS A 19 -10.53 16.91 -4.68
C LYS A 19 -11.35 16.19 -5.74
N THR A 20 -11.00 16.37 -7.01
CA THR A 20 -11.75 15.82 -8.13
C THR A 20 -11.39 14.34 -8.33
N LEU A 21 -12.37 13.47 -8.09
CA LEU A 21 -12.25 12.01 -8.20
C LEU A 21 -12.70 11.54 -9.59
N THR A 22 -11.80 11.65 -10.56
CA THR A 22 -12.00 11.07 -11.89
C THR A 22 -10.79 10.26 -12.34
N PRO A 23 -10.95 9.29 -13.24
CA PRO A 23 -9.84 8.53 -13.81
C PRO A 23 -8.73 9.38 -14.41
N GLU A 24 -9.08 10.50 -15.08
CA GLU A 24 -8.13 11.42 -15.72
C GLU A 24 -7.28 12.15 -14.67
N ARG A 25 -7.86 12.48 -13.52
CA ARG A 25 -7.15 13.16 -12.45
C ARG A 25 -6.08 12.28 -11.80
N VAL A 26 -6.20 10.95 -11.89
CA VAL A 26 -5.12 10.04 -11.50
C VAL A 26 -3.88 10.27 -12.36
N ILE A 27 -4.07 10.50 -13.67
CA ILE A 27 -2.98 10.82 -14.61
C ILE A 27 -2.37 12.19 -14.28
N ASP A 28 -3.20 13.21 -13.98
CA ASP A 28 -2.72 14.55 -13.65
C ASP A 28 -1.90 14.55 -12.36
N ILE A 29 -2.33 13.82 -11.34
CA ILE A 29 -1.56 13.58 -10.11
C ILE A 29 -0.22 12.93 -10.45
N PHE A 30 -0.20 11.86 -11.25
CA PHE A 30 1.04 11.19 -11.64
C PHE A 30 1.99 12.15 -12.38
N LYS A 31 1.50 12.92 -13.34
CA LYS A 31 2.29 13.92 -14.09
C LYS A 31 2.90 15.00 -13.18
N SER A 32 2.17 15.39 -12.11
CA SER A 32 2.65 16.37 -11.14
C SER A 32 3.87 15.89 -10.36
N LEU A 33 4.07 14.57 -10.24
CA LEU A 33 5.26 13.99 -9.59
C LEU A 33 6.55 14.24 -10.38
N LYS A 34 6.47 14.52 -11.69
CA LYS A 34 7.60 14.71 -12.59
C LYS A 34 8.64 13.58 -12.47
N LYS A 35 8.15 12.35 -12.34
CA LYS A 35 8.94 11.13 -12.15
C LYS A 35 8.77 10.21 -13.35
N GLU A 36 9.88 9.81 -13.93
CA GLU A 36 9.92 8.70 -14.87
C GLU A 36 10.05 7.38 -14.10
N LEU A 37 9.31 6.37 -14.53
CA LEU A 37 9.39 5.01 -14.02
C LEU A 37 10.03 4.16 -15.12
N PRO A 38 11.34 3.89 -15.05
CA PRO A 38 12.08 3.27 -16.15
C PRO A 38 11.78 1.78 -16.28
N GLY A 39 12.06 1.26 -17.46
CA GLY A 39 12.06 -0.17 -17.75
C GLY A 39 10.69 -0.82 -17.69
N LYS A 40 10.62 -2.04 -17.21
CA LYS A 40 9.39 -2.80 -17.05
C LYS A 40 8.67 -2.36 -15.76
N LEU A 41 7.50 -1.76 -15.91
CA LEU A 41 6.74 -1.17 -14.81
C LEU A 41 5.73 -2.15 -14.22
N ALA A 42 5.82 -2.38 -12.91
CA ALA A 42 4.76 -3.00 -12.12
C ALA A 42 3.78 -1.93 -11.61
N ILE A 43 2.48 -2.18 -11.74
CA ILE A 43 1.43 -1.36 -11.12
C ILE A 43 0.76 -2.20 -10.04
N LYS A 44 1.13 -1.94 -8.78
CA LYS A 44 0.59 -2.67 -7.64
C LYS A 44 -0.67 -2.00 -7.13
N LEU A 45 -1.72 -2.77 -7.07
CA LEU A 45 -3.01 -2.36 -6.52
C LEU A 45 -3.66 -3.51 -5.76
N HIS A 46 -4.88 -3.33 -5.27
CA HIS A 46 -5.69 -4.36 -4.62
C HIS A 46 -6.89 -4.69 -5.50
N SER A 47 -7.03 -5.94 -5.89
CA SER A 47 -8.06 -6.39 -6.85
C SER A 47 -9.45 -6.61 -6.25
N GLY A 48 -9.59 -6.45 -4.93
CA GLY A 48 -10.82 -6.74 -4.18
C GLY A 48 -10.97 -8.22 -3.81
N GLU A 49 -11.51 -8.52 -2.63
CA GLU A 49 -11.93 -9.87 -2.26
C GLU A 49 -13.32 -10.17 -2.83
N GLN A 50 -13.64 -11.44 -3.04
CA GLN A 50 -14.98 -11.84 -3.51
C GLN A 50 -16.04 -11.35 -2.53
N GLY A 51 -17.03 -10.60 -3.06
CA GLY A 51 -18.13 -10.04 -2.28
C GLY A 51 -17.86 -8.63 -1.71
N ASN A 52 -16.62 -8.13 -1.75
CA ASN A 52 -16.34 -6.74 -1.34
C ASN A 52 -16.91 -5.75 -2.35
N GLN A 53 -17.63 -4.74 -1.86
CA GLN A 53 -18.30 -3.74 -2.69
C GLN A 53 -17.52 -2.42 -2.83
N ASN A 54 -16.47 -2.20 -2.01
CA ASN A 54 -15.82 -0.89 -1.87
C ASN A 54 -14.53 -0.74 -2.67
N TYR A 55 -13.92 -1.86 -3.17
CA TYR A 55 -12.63 -1.84 -3.83
C TYR A 55 -12.61 -0.97 -5.11
N LEU A 56 -11.44 -0.47 -5.47
CA LEU A 56 -11.25 0.30 -6.70
C LEU A 56 -11.58 -0.54 -7.93
N GLN A 57 -12.56 -0.08 -8.71
CA GLN A 57 -12.99 -0.77 -9.93
C GLN A 57 -11.93 -0.65 -11.04
N PRO A 58 -11.75 -1.70 -11.87
CA PRO A 58 -10.83 -1.66 -13.01
C PRO A 58 -11.03 -0.43 -13.92
N SER A 59 -12.29 -0.02 -14.14
CA SER A 59 -12.64 1.13 -14.97
C SER A 59 -12.05 2.44 -14.45
N PHE A 60 -11.95 2.61 -13.13
CA PHE A 60 -11.42 3.83 -12.52
C PHE A 60 -9.91 3.98 -12.73
N VAL A 61 -9.16 2.90 -12.67
CA VAL A 61 -7.70 2.92 -12.83
C VAL A 61 -7.23 2.62 -14.26
N LYS A 62 -8.15 2.28 -15.16
CA LYS A 62 -7.83 1.94 -16.56
C LYS A 62 -7.03 3.03 -17.27
N PRO A 63 -7.41 4.32 -17.26
CA PRO A 63 -6.68 5.35 -17.98
C PRO A 63 -5.21 5.50 -17.55
N ILE A 64 -4.90 5.42 -16.26
CA ILE A 64 -3.51 5.51 -15.79
C ILE A 64 -2.69 4.27 -16.17
N ILE A 65 -3.28 3.07 -16.11
CA ILE A 65 -2.61 1.84 -16.50
C ILE A 65 -2.29 1.86 -18.00
N GLU A 66 -3.24 2.26 -18.85
CA GLU A 66 -3.05 2.40 -20.29
C GLU A 66 -2.04 3.49 -20.65
N TYR A 67 -2.07 4.63 -19.92
CA TYR A 67 -1.11 5.72 -20.11
C TYR A 67 0.33 5.28 -19.83
N LEU A 68 0.54 4.53 -18.76
CA LEU A 68 1.87 4.08 -18.33
C LEU A 68 2.31 2.76 -19.00
N LYS A 69 1.39 2.01 -19.58
CA LYS A 69 1.62 0.69 -20.20
C LYS A 69 2.29 -0.31 -19.24
N GLY A 70 1.94 -0.23 -17.95
CA GLY A 70 2.47 -1.12 -16.93
C GLY A 70 1.70 -2.44 -16.82
N THR A 71 2.28 -3.41 -16.14
CA THR A 71 1.62 -4.68 -15.77
C THR A 71 0.99 -4.54 -14.41
N VAL A 72 -0.29 -4.87 -14.28
CA VAL A 72 -0.96 -4.96 -12.97
C VAL A 72 -0.38 -6.13 -12.20
N VAL A 73 0.03 -5.92 -10.95
CA VAL A 73 0.61 -6.97 -10.13
C VAL A 73 -0.12 -7.13 -8.79
N GLU A 74 -0.26 -8.38 -8.37
CA GLU A 74 -0.84 -8.77 -7.09
C GLU A 74 -0.06 -9.95 -6.49
N CYS A 75 -0.36 -10.30 -5.22
CA CYS A 75 0.07 -11.54 -4.57
C CYS A 75 -1.12 -12.22 -3.90
N ASN A 76 -1.03 -13.54 -3.76
CA ASN A 76 -2.03 -14.36 -3.05
C ASN A 76 -2.11 -13.98 -1.58
N THR A 77 -3.17 -14.40 -0.89
CA THR A 77 -3.42 -14.11 0.52
C THR A 77 -3.06 -15.27 1.43
N ALA A 78 -2.73 -14.98 2.69
CA ALA A 78 -2.41 -15.98 3.71
C ALA A 78 -3.63 -16.37 4.57
N TYR A 79 -4.82 -15.95 4.21
CA TYR A 79 -6.09 -16.32 4.87
C TYR A 79 -7.04 -17.01 3.89
N GLY A 80 -8.06 -17.70 4.40
CA GLY A 80 -9.08 -18.33 3.56
C GLY A 80 -9.93 -17.31 2.81
N GLY A 81 -10.08 -17.50 1.51
CA GLY A 81 -10.80 -16.60 0.60
C GLY A 81 -10.51 -16.95 -0.85
N ALA A 82 -11.08 -16.20 -1.79
CA ALA A 82 -10.92 -16.46 -3.21
C ALA A 82 -9.49 -16.16 -3.73
N ARG A 83 -8.67 -15.46 -2.95
CA ARG A 83 -7.30 -15.10 -3.30
C ARG A 83 -6.22 -15.94 -2.60
N ASN A 84 -6.58 -17.06 -1.96
CA ASN A 84 -5.63 -17.88 -1.19
C ASN A 84 -4.80 -18.85 -2.03
N SER A 85 -5.03 -18.93 -3.33
CA SER A 85 -4.24 -19.72 -4.28
C SER A 85 -4.17 -19.04 -5.63
N THR A 86 -3.14 -19.30 -6.41
CA THR A 86 -2.99 -18.74 -7.76
C THR A 86 -4.16 -19.09 -8.67
N ILE A 87 -4.72 -20.28 -8.55
CA ILE A 87 -5.84 -20.74 -9.39
C ILE A 87 -7.12 -19.95 -9.06
N SER A 88 -7.51 -19.91 -7.80
CA SER A 88 -8.72 -19.20 -7.36
C SER A 88 -8.58 -17.69 -7.52
N HIS A 89 -7.39 -17.15 -7.26
CA HIS A 89 -7.13 -15.72 -7.43
C HIS A 89 -7.21 -15.30 -8.89
N ARG A 90 -6.68 -16.08 -9.84
CA ARG A 90 -6.84 -15.82 -11.28
C ARG A 90 -8.31 -15.80 -11.69
N LYS A 91 -9.11 -16.74 -11.17
CA LYS A 91 -10.55 -16.77 -11.42
C LYS A 91 -11.24 -15.50 -10.90
N LEU A 92 -10.90 -15.06 -9.69
CA LEU A 92 -11.45 -13.82 -9.12
C LEU A 92 -11.06 -12.58 -9.95
N LEU A 93 -9.81 -12.50 -10.40
CA LEU A 93 -9.33 -11.42 -11.28
C LEU A 93 -10.12 -11.36 -12.59
N GLU A 94 -10.49 -12.51 -13.14
CA GLU A 94 -11.37 -12.61 -14.33
C GLU A 94 -12.78 -12.13 -13.98
N ASP A 95 -13.37 -12.63 -12.91
CA ASP A 95 -14.73 -12.31 -12.47
C ASP A 95 -14.89 -10.81 -12.14
N HIS A 96 -13.85 -10.18 -11.57
CA HIS A 96 -13.80 -8.74 -11.32
C HIS A 96 -13.41 -7.90 -12.56
N GLY A 97 -13.14 -8.54 -13.69
CA GLY A 97 -12.84 -7.86 -14.96
C GLY A 97 -11.42 -7.32 -15.10
N TRP A 98 -10.49 -7.68 -14.19
CA TRP A 98 -9.10 -7.23 -14.26
C TRP A 98 -8.39 -7.78 -15.49
N THR A 99 -8.45 -9.10 -15.71
CA THR A 99 -7.76 -9.78 -16.83
C THR A 99 -8.36 -9.44 -18.20
N LYS A 100 -9.62 -9.01 -18.24
CA LYS A 100 -10.26 -8.51 -19.47
C LYS A 100 -9.65 -7.19 -19.96
N ASN A 101 -9.18 -6.36 -19.03
CA ASN A 101 -8.71 -5.01 -19.32
C ASN A 101 -7.17 -4.90 -19.34
N PHE A 102 -6.46 -5.77 -18.60
CA PHE A 102 -5.03 -5.61 -18.35
C PHE A 102 -4.27 -6.93 -18.40
N THR A 103 -2.97 -6.84 -18.65
CA THR A 103 -2.04 -7.90 -18.27
C THR A 103 -1.91 -7.90 -16.76
N VAL A 104 -2.21 -9.04 -16.12
CA VAL A 104 -2.13 -9.20 -14.66
C VAL A 104 -1.14 -10.31 -14.33
N ASP A 105 -0.20 -10.01 -13.43
CA ASP A 105 0.80 -10.94 -12.92
C ASP A 105 0.60 -11.17 -11.42
N LEU A 106 0.39 -12.41 -11.01
CA LEU A 106 0.45 -12.82 -9.61
C LEU A 106 1.92 -13.10 -9.29
N MET A 107 2.58 -12.15 -8.61
CA MET A 107 4.03 -12.17 -8.42
C MET A 107 4.52 -13.39 -7.65
N ASP A 108 3.68 -13.99 -6.82
CA ASP A 108 3.96 -15.21 -6.05
C ASP A 108 3.37 -16.48 -6.66
N ALA A 109 3.08 -16.46 -7.99
CA ALA A 109 2.60 -17.64 -8.70
C ALA A 109 3.65 -18.74 -8.86
N THR A 110 4.93 -18.42 -8.66
CA THR A 110 6.05 -19.36 -8.75
C THR A 110 6.88 -19.32 -7.48
N TYR A 111 7.39 -20.48 -7.08
CA TYR A 111 8.25 -20.68 -5.93
C TYR A 111 9.70 -20.97 -6.39
N PRO A 112 10.75 -20.68 -5.60
CA PRO A 112 10.72 -20.05 -4.28
C PRO A 112 10.47 -18.53 -4.33
N ASP A 113 10.00 -17.98 -3.21
CA ASP A 113 9.85 -16.54 -3.04
C ASP A 113 11.16 -15.78 -3.20
N LEU A 114 11.08 -14.50 -3.55
CA LEU A 114 12.22 -13.62 -3.51
C LEU A 114 12.42 -13.13 -2.07
N LYS A 115 13.59 -13.43 -1.51
CA LYS A 115 13.98 -12.99 -0.18
C LYS A 115 14.68 -11.64 -0.24
N LEU A 116 14.19 -10.65 0.51
CA LEU A 116 14.77 -9.32 0.66
C LEU A 116 15.32 -9.15 2.08
N GLU A 117 16.60 -8.78 2.20
CA GLU A 117 17.26 -8.54 3.48
C GLU A 117 16.89 -7.18 4.09
N ILE A 118 16.67 -7.15 5.41
CA ILE A 118 16.34 -5.94 6.20
C ILE A 118 17.34 -5.80 7.36
N PRO A 119 18.61 -5.47 7.09
CA PRO A 119 19.64 -5.48 8.15
C PRO A 119 19.31 -4.58 9.34
N ASN A 120 18.63 -3.46 9.08
CA ASN A 120 18.25 -2.48 10.09
C ASN A 120 16.78 -2.62 10.52
N GLY A 121 16.09 -3.69 10.15
CA GLY A 121 14.70 -3.91 10.55
C GLY A 121 14.54 -3.88 12.06
N LYS A 122 13.45 -3.35 12.52
CA LYS A 122 13.16 -3.25 13.97
C LYS A 122 12.70 -4.61 14.53
N ARG A 123 11.89 -5.34 13.78
CA ARG A 123 11.31 -6.65 14.16
C ARG A 123 11.76 -7.78 13.28
N ILE A 124 11.63 -7.64 11.97
CA ILE A 124 12.01 -8.68 11.03
C ILE A 124 13.30 -8.30 10.29
N LYS A 125 14.11 -9.30 9.99
CA LYS A 125 15.41 -9.09 9.30
C LYS A 125 15.38 -9.47 7.84
N GLU A 126 14.27 -9.99 7.40
CA GLU A 126 14.03 -10.42 6.02
C GLU A 126 12.56 -10.30 5.67
N ASN A 127 12.26 -10.22 4.38
CA ASN A 127 10.91 -10.21 3.84
C ASN A 127 10.85 -11.21 2.67
N TYR A 128 9.74 -11.90 2.54
CA TYR A 128 9.48 -12.83 1.44
C TYR A 128 8.43 -12.22 0.53
N VAL A 129 8.84 -11.83 -0.67
CA VAL A 129 7.97 -11.20 -1.67
C VAL A 129 7.75 -12.13 -2.84
N GLY A 130 6.74 -11.84 -3.65
CA GLY A 130 6.48 -12.64 -4.85
C GLY A 130 7.71 -12.68 -5.76
N LYS A 131 8.10 -13.88 -6.21
CA LYS A 131 9.30 -14.13 -7.05
C LYS A 131 9.34 -13.24 -8.28
N HIS A 132 8.20 -13.00 -8.91
CA HIS A 132 8.14 -12.21 -10.13
C HIS A 132 8.45 -10.72 -9.93
N MET A 133 8.57 -10.23 -8.68
CA MET A 133 8.98 -8.84 -8.44
C MET A 133 10.33 -8.53 -9.10
N GLU A 134 11.24 -9.52 -9.20
CA GLU A 134 12.55 -9.35 -9.86
C GLU A 134 12.47 -9.07 -11.36
N ASN A 135 11.31 -9.28 -11.99
CA ASN A 135 11.09 -9.01 -13.41
C ASN A 135 10.79 -7.54 -13.72
N TYR A 136 10.71 -6.68 -12.70
CA TYR A 136 10.31 -5.27 -12.84
C TYR A 136 11.43 -4.32 -12.43
N ASP A 137 11.60 -3.24 -13.17
CA ASP A 137 12.62 -2.20 -12.94
C ASP A 137 12.07 -1.04 -12.10
N SER A 138 10.75 -0.85 -12.11
CA SER A 138 10.06 0.23 -11.41
C SER A 138 8.68 -0.22 -10.94
N MET A 139 8.10 0.50 -9.95
CA MET A 139 6.79 0.20 -9.42
C MET A 139 5.98 1.45 -9.13
N LEU A 140 4.74 1.49 -9.60
CA LEU A 140 3.71 2.41 -9.15
C LEU A 140 2.79 1.69 -8.17
N ILE A 141 2.67 2.23 -6.97
CA ILE A 141 1.68 1.77 -5.99
C ILE A 141 0.42 2.62 -6.14
N ILE A 142 -0.70 1.99 -6.45
CA ILE A 142 -2.03 2.62 -6.41
C ILE A 142 -2.81 2.01 -5.26
N SER A 143 -3.06 2.78 -4.23
CA SER A 143 -3.79 2.31 -3.05
C SER A 143 -5.19 2.91 -3.02
N HIS A 144 -6.19 2.09 -2.81
CA HIS A 144 -7.44 2.53 -2.22
C HIS A 144 -7.16 2.83 -0.74
N PHE A 145 -7.26 4.09 -0.34
CA PHE A 145 -7.08 4.46 1.07
C PHE A 145 -8.37 4.20 1.85
N LYS A 146 -8.30 3.43 2.92
CA LYS A 146 -9.44 2.99 3.73
C LYS A 146 -9.00 2.55 5.11
N GLY A 147 -9.95 2.23 6.00
CA GLY A 147 -9.68 1.55 7.25
C GLY A 147 -9.14 0.13 7.04
N HIS A 148 -8.66 -0.47 8.12
CA HIS A 148 -8.19 -1.85 8.11
C HIS A 148 -8.34 -2.50 9.48
N PRO A 149 -8.93 -3.71 9.58
CA PRO A 149 -9.24 -4.36 10.86
C PRO A 149 -8.01 -4.68 11.71
N MET A 150 -6.85 -4.89 11.11
CA MET A 150 -5.60 -5.18 11.82
C MET A 150 -4.62 -4.00 11.82
N GLY A 151 -4.44 -3.31 10.70
CA GLY A 151 -3.44 -2.25 10.55
C GLY A 151 -3.95 -0.84 10.86
N GLY A 152 -5.22 -0.68 11.23
CA GLY A 152 -5.87 0.61 11.46
C GLY A 152 -6.29 1.28 10.16
N TYR A 153 -5.40 1.40 9.19
CA TYR A 153 -5.67 1.88 7.84
C TYR A 153 -4.91 1.06 6.79
N GLY A 154 -5.31 1.20 5.53
CA GLY A 154 -4.62 0.65 4.38
C GLY A 154 -4.30 1.76 3.37
N GLY A 155 -3.01 1.96 3.09
CA GLY A 155 -2.47 2.94 2.14
C GLY A 155 -1.21 2.41 1.46
N ALA A 156 -0.29 3.30 1.08
CA ALA A 156 0.95 2.97 0.38
C ALA A 156 1.83 2.01 1.20
N LEU A 157 2.02 2.25 2.51
CA LEU A 157 2.84 1.39 3.38
C LEU A 157 2.30 -0.03 3.48
N LYS A 158 0.97 -0.20 3.54
CA LYS A 158 0.36 -1.53 3.54
C LYS A 158 0.50 -2.23 2.19
N GLN A 159 0.37 -1.53 1.09
CA GLN A 159 0.59 -2.10 -0.25
C GLN A 159 2.05 -2.54 -0.44
N LEU A 160 3.00 -1.75 0.04
CA LEU A 160 4.42 -2.10 0.03
C LEU A 160 4.71 -3.36 0.85
N SER A 161 4.19 -3.43 2.06
CA SER A 161 4.43 -4.55 2.98
C SER A 161 3.60 -5.78 2.61
N ILE A 162 2.34 -5.79 3.05
CA ILE A 162 1.43 -6.93 2.88
C ILE A 162 1.10 -7.15 1.39
N GLY A 163 0.93 -6.08 0.60
CA GLY A 163 0.55 -6.17 -0.80
C GLY A 163 1.60 -6.84 -1.68
N CYS A 164 2.89 -6.62 -1.44
CA CYS A 164 4.00 -7.21 -2.20
C CYS A 164 4.49 -8.54 -1.64
N ALA A 165 4.17 -8.85 -0.37
CA ALA A 165 4.56 -10.11 0.26
C ALA A 165 3.85 -11.31 -0.39
N SER A 166 4.55 -12.43 -0.53
CA SER A 166 3.97 -13.73 -0.86
C SER A 166 3.06 -14.26 0.26
N ILE A 167 2.47 -15.43 0.10
CA ILE A 167 1.72 -16.10 1.18
C ILE A 167 2.63 -16.28 2.41
N ASP A 168 3.86 -16.75 2.20
CA ASP A 168 4.83 -16.98 3.28
C ASP A 168 5.26 -15.65 3.91
N GLY A 169 5.53 -14.63 3.08
CA GLY A 169 5.86 -13.29 3.56
C GLY A 169 4.74 -12.63 4.35
N LYS A 170 3.48 -12.76 3.91
CA LYS A 170 2.34 -12.28 4.68
C LYS A 170 2.26 -12.95 6.04
N SER A 171 2.48 -14.27 6.09
CA SER A 171 2.50 -15.04 7.34
C SER A 171 3.60 -14.56 8.27
N TYR A 172 4.79 -14.32 7.72
CA TYR A 172 5.95 -13.85 8.46
C TYR A 172 5.75 -12.46 9.04
N ILE A 173 5.20 -11.53 8.25
CA ILE A 173 4.89 -10.16 8.71
C ILE A 173 3.81 -10.18 9.78
N HIS A 174 2.68 -10.89 9.57
CA HIS A 174 1.57 -10.94 10.53
C HIS A 174 1.95 -11.58 11.87
N SER A 175 2.93 -12.48 11.87
CA SER A 175 3.44 -13.14 13.07
C SER A 175 4.65 -12.43 13.70
N ALA A 176 5.01 -11.24 13.23
CA ALA A 176 6.21 -10.51 13.65
C ALA A 176 7.49 -11.37 13.57
N GLY A 177 7.65 -12.13 12.48
CA GLY A 177 8.82 -12.95 12.21
C GLY A 177 8.80 -14.36 12.82
N LYS A 178 7.67 -14.79 13.41
CA LYS A 178 7.59 -16.07 14.11
C LYS A 178 7.28 -17.25 13.19
N TYR A 179 6.42 -17.06 12.19
CA TYR A 179 5.94 -18.14 11.30
C TYR A 179 6.02 -17.73 9.83
N ILE A 180 6.48 -18.66 9.01
CA ILE A 180 6.40 -18.57 7.54
C ILE A 180 5.13 -19.25 7.01
N SER A 181 4.48 -20.12 7.80
CA SER A 181 3.31 -20.88 7.39
C SER A 181 2.00 -20.23 7.85
N GLN A 182 1.05 -20.07 6.92
CA GLN A 182 -0.29 -19.54 7.16
C GLN A 182 -1.13 -20.33 8.17
N TYR A 183 -0.83 -21.62 8.41
CA TYR A 183 -1.66 -22.49 9.25
C TYR A 183 -1.57 -22.19 10.74
N LYS A 184 -0.60 -21.40 11.19
CA LYS A 184 -0.36 -21.12 12.61
C LYS A 184 -0.64 -19.68 13.01
N ILE A 185 -0.56 -18.74 12.09
CA ILE A 185 -0.54 -17.31 12.39
C ILE A 185 -1.82 -16.81 13.07
N TRP A 186 -2.98 -17.31 12.65
CA TRP A 186 -4.27 -16.80 13.13
C TRP A 186 -4.62 -17.21 14.55
N ASN A 187 -3.92 -18.21 15.10
CA ASN A 187 -4.10 -18.69 16.48
C ASN A 187 -3.04 -18.13 17.44
N ASP A 188 -2.03 -17.40 16.93
CA ASP A 188 -0.90 -16.91 17.71
C ASP A 188 -0.39 -15.59 17.12
N LEU A 189 -1.28 -14.59 17.12
CA LEU A 189 -0.96 -13.25 16.67
C LEU A 189 -0.08 -12.53 17.71
N PRO A 190 0.90 -11.74 17.27
CA PRO A 190 1.73 -10.94 18.16
C PRO A 190 0.93 -9.76 18.76
N GLU A 191 1.53 -9.07 19.72
CA GLU A 191 1.06 -7.78 20.14
C GLU A 191 0.97 -6.81 18.94
N GLN A 192 0.00 -5.91 18.99
CA GLN A 192 -0.37 -5.04 17.88
C GLN A 192 0.83 -4.26 17.28
N ASP A 193 1.64 -3.64 18.14
CA ASP A 193 2.74 -2.80 17.67
C ASP A 193 3.86 -3.61 16.99
N LEU A 194 4.08 -4.86 17.41
CA LEU A 194 5.06 -5.75 16.76
C LEU A 194 4.67 -6.08 15.33
N PHE A 195 3.38 -6.28 15.06
CA PHE A 195 2.87 -6.46 13.72
C PHE A 195 3.07 -5.19 12.87
N LEU A 196 2.73 -4.02 13.40
CA LEU A 196 2.86 -2.74 12.69
C LEU A 196 4.32 -2.40 12.38
N GLU A 197 5.25 -2.69 13.31
CA GLU A 197 6.69 -2.55 13.10
C GLU A 197 7.19 -3.51 12.00
N SER A 198 6.68 -4.75 11.98
CA SER A 198 7.03 -5.71 10.93
C SER A 198 6.52 -5.27 9.55
N MET A 199 5.37 -4.61 9.49
CA MET A 199 4.88 -3.99 8.25
C MET A 199 5.83 -2.88 7.77
N ALA A 200 6.29 -2.02 8.66
CA ALA A 200 7.24 -0.95 8.32
C ALA A 200 8.59 -1.51 7.84
N ASP A 201 9.10 -2.55 8.51
CA ASP A 201 10.31 -3.27 8.09
C ASP A 201 10.15 -3.84 6.68
N ALA A 202 9.05 -4.56 6.43
CA ALA A 202 8.77 -5.14 5.12
C ALA A 202 8.65 -4.08 4.02
N ALA A 203 7.94 -2.96 4.29
CA ALA A 203 7.84 -1.84 3.36
C ALA A 203 9.22 -1.27 3.01
N SER A 204 10.12 -1.13 4.00
CA SER A 204 11.48 -0.64 3.80
C SER A 204 12.28 -1.48 2.80
N SER A 205 12.11 -2.80 2.83
CA SER A 205 12.79 -3.72 1.94
C SER A 205 12.39 -3.55 0.48
N VAL A 206 11.08 -3.32 0.22
CA VAL A 206 10.56 -3.12 -1.14
C VAL A 206 11.01 -1.77 -1.70
N VAL A 207 10.97 -0.70 -0.89
CA VAL A 207 11.49 0.62 -1.29
C VAL A 207 12.97 0.54 -1.63
N LYS A 208 13.75 -0.18 -0.83
CA LYS A 208 15.19 -0.40 -1.08
C LYS A 208 15.43 -1.21 -2.36
N PHE A 209 14.61 -2.22 -2.63
CA PHE A 209 14.73 -3.06 -3.82
C PHE A 209 14.61 -2.24 -5.11
N PHE A 210 13.62 -1.36 -5.21
CA PHE A 210 13.42 -0.53 -6.41
C PHE A 210 14.32 0.71 -6.48
N LYS A 211 15.17 0.96 -5.50
CA LYS A 211 16.21 2.02 -5.52
C LYS A 211 15.69 3.41 -5.93
N GLY A 212 14.49 3.77 -5.48
CA GLY A 212 13.85 5.04 -5.78
C GLY A 212 13.10 5.09 -7.13
N ASN A 213 13.00 3.98 -7.87
CA ASN A 213 12.17 3.88 -9.07
C ASN A 213 10.72 3.55 -8.72
N MET A 214 10.15 4.35 -7.82
CA MET A 214 8.79 4.19 -7.34
C MET A 214 8.02 5.49 -7.32
N ALA A 215 6.70 5.37 -7.40
CA ALA A 215 5.74 6.44 -7.15
C ALA A 215 4.51 5.87 -6.43
N PHE A 216 3.80 6.72 -5.72
CA PHE A 216 2.67 6.34 -4.87
C PHE A 216 1.47 7.22 -5.18
N ILE A 217 0.31 6.60 -5.32
CA ILE A 217 -0.99 7.25 -5.48
C ILE A 217 -1.96 6.62 -4.49
N ASN A 218 -2.57 7.43 -3.63
CA ASN A 218 -3.65 7.01 -2.75
C ASN A 218 -4.96 7.63 -3.22
N ILE A 219 -6.00 6.82 -3.37
CA ILE A 219 -7.33 7.23 -3.80
C ILE A 219 -8.26 7.10 -2.60
N MET A 220 -8.80 8.24 -2.17
CA MET A 220 -9.64 8.39 -0.97
C MET A 220 -11.11 8.49 -1.39
N CYS A 221 -11.66 7.39 -1.87
CA CYS A 221 -13.09 7.22 -2.22
C CYS A 221 -13.64 5.94 -1.58
N ASN A 222 -14.94 5.86 -1.39
CA ASN A 222 -15.60 4.68 -0.81
C ASN A 222 -14.93 4.20 0.49
N MET A 223 -14.48 5.11 1.34
CA MET A 223 -13.68 4.81 2.52
C MET A 223 -14.51 4.20 3.63
N SER A 224 -14.44 2.89 3.77
CA SER A 224 -14.95 2.10 4.89
C SER A 224 -13.91 1.97 6.00
N VAL A 225 -14.32 1.59 7.21
CA VAL A 225 -13.42 1.13 8.28
C VAL A 225 -12.81 -0.23 8.00
N ASP A 226 -13.37 -0.98 7.02
CA ASP A 226 -12.88 -2.28 6.60
C ASP A 226 -12.04 -2.21 5.32
N CYS A 227 -11.26 -3.25 5.11
CA CYS A 227 -10.36 -3.36 3.98
C CYS A 227 -11.04 -4.07 2.79
N ASP A 228 -10.58 -3.78 1.57
CA ASP A 228 -10.97 -4.53 0.35
C ASP A 228 -10.67 -6.04 0.44
N CYS A 229 -9.92 -6.45 1.46
CA CYS A 229 -9.64 -7.86 1.74
C CYS A 229 -10.74 -8.55 2.56
N CYS A 230 -11.73 -7.82 3.04
CA CYS A 230 -12.91 -8.36 3.72
C CYS A 230 -13.99 -8.68 2.68
N ALA A 231 -14.46 -9.93 2.66
CA ALA A 231 -15.55 -10.33 1.74
C ALA A 231 -16.85 -9.55 2.03
N VAL A 232 -17.12 -9.29 3.31
CA VAL A 232 -18.21 -8.42 3.76
C VAL A 232 -17.57 -7.27 4.51
N ALA A 233 -17.67 -6.08 3.95
CA ALA A 233 -17.16 -4.84 4.53
C ALA A 233 -18.33 -3.94 4.93
N GLU A 234 -18.13 -3.10 5.95
CA GLU A 234 -19.07 -2.01 6.22
C GLU A 234 -19.16 -1.08 4.99
N ASP A 235 -20.28 -0.40 4.85
CA ASP A 235 -20.43 0.64 3.84
C ASP A 235 -19.45 1.80 4.12
N PRO A 236 -19.12 2.63 3.11
CA PRO A 236 -18.30 3.81 3.31
C PRO A 236 -18.83 4.69 4.44
N CYS A 237 -17.98 5.00 5.42
CA CYS A 237 -18.37 5.74 6.62
C CYS A 237 -18.08 7.23 6.55
N ILE A 238 -17.28 7.67 5.57
CA ILE A 238 -16.88 9.07 5.37
C ILE A 238 -16.97 9.41 3.87
N LYS A 239 -17.35 10.65 3.55
CA LYS A 239 -17.38 11.15 2.18
C LYS A 239 -16.01 11.05 1.51
N ASP A 240 -16.05 10.91 0.20
CA ASP A 240 -14.87 10.92 -0.64
C ASP A 240 -14.06 12.21 -0.46
N ILE A 241 -12.75 12.10 -0.41
CA ILE A 241 -11.86 13.24 -0.15
C ILE A 241 -11.09 13.66 -1.40
N GLY A 242 -10.54 12.67 -2.16
CA GLY A 242 -9.78 13.01 -3.36
C GLY A 242 -8.68 12.01 -3.69
N ILE A 243 -7.72 12.46 -4.50
CA ILE A 243 -6.59 11.67 -4.97
C ILE A 243 -5.29 12.36 -4.53
N LEU A 244 -4.37 11.59 -3.97
CA LEU A 244 -3.04 12.06 -3.58
C LEU A 244 -1.96 11.34 -4.37
N GLY A 245 -0.82 12.03 -4.59
CA GLY A 245 0.37 11.42 -5.17
C GLY A 245 1.65 11.95 -4.55
N SER A 246 2.62 11.08 -4.32
CA SER A 246 3.93 11.44 -3.78
C SER A 246 5.02 10.46 -4.25
N LEU A 247 6.28 10.87 -4.09
CA LEU A 247 7.43 9.97 -4.21
C LEU A 247 7.87 9.42 -2.84
N ASP A 248 7.15 9.76 -1.77
CA ASP A 248 7.43 9.36 -0.41
C ASP A 248 6.20 8.63 0.17
N PRO A 249 6.30 7.31 0.49
CA PRO A 249 5.18 6.52 0.95
C PRO A 249 4.71 6.89 2.38
N VAL A 250 5.60 7.42 3.21
CA VAL A 250 5.26 7.85 4.57
C VAL A 250 4.50 9.18 4.50
N ALA A 251 4.98 10.12 3.69
CA ALA A 251 4.36 11.42 3.51
C ALA A 251 2.93 11.31 2.95
N ILE A 252 2.73 10.45 1.96
CA ILE A 252 1.41 10.30 1.34
C ILE A 252 0.40 9.65 2.31
N ASP A 253 0.80 8.63 3.07
CA ASP A 253 -0.09 8.00 4.05
C ASP A 253 -0.40 8.95 5.20
N MET A 254 0.59 9.71 5.70
CA MET A 254 0.36 10.74 6.73
C MET A 254 -0.60 11.82 6.23
N ALA A 255 -0.43 12.28 4.99
CA ALA A 255 -1.32 13.28 4.39
C ALA A 255 -2.77 12.78 4.28
N CYS A 256 -2.98 11.50 3.93
CA CYS A 256 -4.31 10.91 3.91
C CYS A 256 -4.96 10.91 5.30
N VAL A 257 -4.23 10.46 6.33
CA VAL A 257 -4.73 10.47 7.72
C VAL A 257 -5.08 11.90 8.18
N ASP A 258 -4.21 12.86 7.90
CA ASP A 258 -4.45 14.27 8.22
C ASP A 258 -5.69 14.83 7.53
N LEU A 259 -5.95 14.46 6.26
CA LEU A 259 -7.14 14.88 5.52
C LEU A 259 -8.41 14.28 6.11
N VAL A 260 -8.40 13.00 6.50
CA VAL A 260 -9.52 12.39 7.24
C VAL A 260 -9.77 13.15 8.54
N GLN A 261 -8.74 13.40 9.33
CA GLN A 261 -8.85 14.06 10.63
C GLN A 261 -9.37 15.50 10.51
N LYS A 262 -9.03 16.20 9.43
CA LYS A 262 -9.48 17.57 9.13
C LYS A 262 -10.83 17.65 8.40
N SER A 263 -11.40 16.51 8.03
CA SER A 263 -12.71 16.48 7.36
C SER A 263 -13.81 17.04 8.27
N ASP A 264 -14.78 17.73 7.67
CA ASP A 264 -15.97 18.18 8.37
C ASP A 264 -17.07 17.10 8.44
N ASP A 265 -16.85 15.96 7.78
CA ASP A 265 -17.79 14.83 7.79
C ASP A 265 -17.75 14.14 9.16
N PRO A 266 -18.90 13.95 9.85
CA PRO A 266 -18.95 13.28 11.14
C PRO A 266 -18.49 11.82 11.08
N GLY A 267 -18.53 11.17 9.94
CA GLY A 267 -18.03 9.80 9.73
C GLY A 267 -16.54 9.66 9.99
N LYS A 268 -15.78 10.77 10.03
CA LYS A 268 -14.37 10.74 10.41
C LYS A 268 -14.13 10.13 11.80
N GLU A 269 -15.06 10.31 12.72
CA GLU A 269 -14.90 9.78 14.10
C GLU A 269 -14.87 8.24 14.08
N HIS A 270 -15.76 7.63 13.29
CA HIS A 270 -15.77 6.18 13.12
C HIS A 270 -14.51 5.66 12.41
N PHE A 271 -14.07 6.39 11.38
CA PHE A 271 -12.82 6.05 10.67
C PHE A 271 -11.59 6.18 11.58
N MET A 272 -11.46 7.30 12.31
CA MET A 272 -10.34 7.55 13.20
C MET A 272 -10.34 6.64 14.44
N GLU A 273 -11.52 6.22 14.91
CA GLU A 273 -11.61 5.17 15.94
C GLU A 273 -10.91 3.89 15.48
N ARG A 274 -11.16 3.43 14.23
CA ARG A 274 -10.47 2.27 13.67
C ARG A 274 -8.95 2.49 13.60
N VAL A 275 -8.50 3.66 13.12
CA VAL A 275 -7.07 3.99 13.04
C VAL A 275 -6.43 3.96 14.43
N ASN A 276 -7.08 4.58 15.41
CA ASN A 276 -6.54 4.73 16.78
C ASN A 276 -6.57 3.42 17.56
N SER A 277 -7.70 2.68 17.53
CA SER A 277 -7.84 1.41 18.26
C SER A 277 -6.88 0.32 17.77
N ARG A 278 -6.36 0.47 16.54
CA ARG A 278 -5.35 -0.42 15.95
C ARG A 278 -3.95 0.19 15.93
N HIS A 279 -3.74 1.32 16.60
CA HIS A 279 -2.47 2.05 16.62
C HIS A 279 -1.91 2.35 15.22
N GLY A 280 -2.78 2.60 14.21
CA GLY A 280 -2.39 2.65 12.80
C GLY A 280 -1.25 3.60 12.48
N ILE A 281 -1.10 4.70 13.23
CA ILE A 281 -0.01 5.68 13.07
C ILE A 281 1.35 5.07 13.42
N HIS A 282 1.42 4.02 14.25
CA HIS A 282 2.67 3.39 14.62
C HIS A 282 3.45 2.80 13.43
N THR A 283 2.75 2.36 12.38
CA THR A 283 3.39 1.95 11.12
C THR A 283 4.09 3.13 10.43
N ILE A 284 3.44 4.32 10.40
CA ILE A 284 4.00 5.56 9.85
C ILE A 284 5.23 5.99 10.66
N ASP A 285 5.13 5.98 11.99
CA ASP A 285 6.21 6.36 12.90
C ASP A 285 7.43 5.45 12.70
N THR A 286 7.22 4.15 12.69
CA THR A 286 8.29 3.16 12.49
C THR A 286 8.92 3.29 11.09
N ALA A 287 8.12 3.44 10.04
CA ALA A 287 8.65 3.64 8.69
C ALA A 287 9.47 4.93 8.57
N HIS A 288 9.07 6.01 9.27
CA HIS A 288 9.85 7.23 9.37
C HIS A 288 11.18 7.02 10.11
N GLU A 289 11.16 6.33 11.25
CA GLU A 289 12.36 5.98 12.02
C GLU A 289 13.36 5.14 11.21
N LEU A 290 12.86 4.25 10.35
CA LEU A 290 13.66 3.42 9.44
C LEU A 290 14.20 4.19 8.23
N GLY A 291 13.83 5.47 8.06
CA GLY A 291 14.25 6.29 6.93
C GLY A 291 13.56 5.95 5.61
N VAL A 292 12.40 5.30 5.64
CA VAL A 292 11.59 4.99 4.45
C VAL A 292 11.01 6.24 3.83
N GLY A 293 10.69 7.24 4.66
CA GLY A 293 10.15 8.52 4.23
C GLY A 293 9.99 9.50 5.40
N SER A 294 9.28 10.59 5.16
CA SER A 294 9.09 11.69 6.10
C SER A 294 7.63 11.87 6.51
N LYS A 295 7.38 12.04 7.82
CA LYS A 295 6.06 12.44 8.32
C LYS A 295 5.74 13.91 8.04
N GLU A 296 6.78 14.74 7.82
CA GLU A 296 6.60 16.12 7.44
C GLU A 296 6.53 16.21 5.91
N TYR A 297 5.53 16.88 5.40
CA TYR A 297 5.30 17.05 3.96
C TYR A 297 4.77 18.44 3.62
N GLU A 298 4.78 18.76 2.33
CA GLU A 298 4.12 19.94 1.74
C GLU A 298 2.94 19.43 0.89
N LEU A 299 1.70 19.79 1.28
CA LEU A 299 0.50 19.48 0.49
C LEU A 299 0.34 20.51 -0.62
N VAL A 300 0.29 20.07 -1.88
CA VAL A 300 0.19 20.92 -3.06
C VAL A 300 -1.08 20.56 -3.83
N SER A 301 -2.09 21.46 -3.81
CA SER A 301 -3.29 21.27 -4.65
C SER A 301 -2.95 21.46 -6.12
N ILE A 302 -3.59 20.65 -6.97
CA ILE A 302 -3.56 20.77 -8.44
C ILE A 302 -4.94 21.16 -9.00
N ASP A 303 -5.91 21.50 -8.12
CA ASP A 303 -7.21 22.02 -8.51
C ASP A 303 -7.14 23.49 -8.89
#